data_960eec1878561b36df20c80008fde638
#
_entry.id   960eec1878561b36df20c80008fde638
#
_cell.length_a   1.000
_cell.length_b   1.000
_cell.length_c   1.000
_cell.angle_alpha   90.00
_cell.angle_beta   90.00
_cell.angle_gamma   90.00
#
_symmetry.space_group_name_H-M   'P 1'
#
loop_
_entity.id
_entity.type
_entity.pdbx_description
1 polymer ?
#
loop_
_entity_poly.entity_id
_entity_poly.type
_entity_poly.pdbx_seq_one_letter_code
_entity_poly.pdbx_strand_id
1 'polypeptide(L)'
;MSAPVFSKISDSYAKLWAGMVVAPAHQAACDRAARAILAYKNQYVAVSKETSVPWFVIGMIDMMEAGGGCRRHLHNGDSLLHRTVNVPRGRLPAPAEPPFTWPQSAKDALAIDGLDKVKSWSVELLCYEMEKYNGFGYRAHGINSPYLWSYSNQYHAGKFVSDGVWSATAVSGQAGAMPIFKSLCTLDKTISFDGKPATPATPAPHAATEPHELTLGDLVHDVEALVSSFVKWAKAT
;
A
#
# COMPACT_ATOMS: atom_id res chain seq x y z
N MET A 1 -6.35 1.72 -20.01
CA MET A 1 -7.27 0.56 -19.84
C MET A 1 -8.25 0.90 -18.73
N SER A 2 -9.53 0.53 -18.90
CA SER A 2 -10.52 0.67 -17.81
C SER A 2 -10.18 -0.28 -16.66
N ALA A 3 -10.48 0.12 -15.43
CA ALA A 3 -10.32 -0.74 -14.26
C ALA A 3 -11.14 -2.04 -14.43
N PRO A 4 -10.60 -3.21 -14.08
CA PRO A 4 -11.35 -4.45 -14.11
C PRO A 4 -12.51 -4.40 -13.10
N VAL A 5 -13.59 -5.09 -13.39
CA VAL A 5 -14.73 -5.19 -12.47
C VAL A 5 -14.33 -6.05 -11.26
N PHE A 6 -14.52 -5.55 -10.04
CA PHE A 6 -14.11 -6.21 -8.80
C PHE A 6 -14.57 -7.67 -8.71
N SER A 7 -15.87 -7.94 -8.98
CA SER A 7 -16.44 -9.29 -8.88
C SER A 7 -15.79 -10.32 -9.85
N LYS A 8 -15.12 -9.86 -10.91
CA LYS A 8 -14.42 -10.76 -11.85
C LYS A 8 -13.02 -11.16 -11.38
N ILE A 9 -12.46 -10.43 -10.40
CA ILE A 9 -11.08 -10.64 -9.95
C ILE A 9 -10.95 -10.87 -8.43
N SER A 10 -12.02 -10.75 -7.66
CA SER A 10 -12.03 -10.94 -6.20
C SER A 10 -11.47 -12.30 -5.78
N ASP A 11 -11.86 -13.38 -6.48
CA ASP A 11 -11.36 -14.73 -6.17
C ASP A 11 -9.85 -14.87 -6.36
N SER A 12 -9.27 -14.11 -7.29
CA SER A 12 -7.81 -14.10 -7.47
C SER A 12 -7.11 -13.49 -6.26
N TYR A 13 -7.64 -12.41 -5.70
CA TYR A 13 -7.11 -11.81 -4.48
C TYR A 13 -7.25 -12.73 -3.26
N ALA A 14 -8.41 -13.39 -3.12
CA ALA A 14 -8.62 -14.36 -2.05
C ALA A 14 -7.57 -15.48 -2.07
N LYS A 15 -7.30 -16.04 -3.27
CA LYS A 15 -6.28 -17.09 -3.47
C LYS A 15 -4.88 -16.58 -3.16
N LEU A 16 -4.51 -15.40 -3.68
CA LEU A 16 -3.20 -14.79 -3.44
C LEU A 16 -2.98 -14.51 -1.96
N TRP A 17 -3.97 -13.93 -1.27
CA TRP A 17 -3.90 -13.66 0.17
C TRP A 17 -3.77 -14.95 0.99
N ALA A 18 -4.60 -15.95 0.72
CA ALA A 18 -4.57 -17.22 1.45
C ALA A 18 -3.24 -17.95 1.30
N GLY A 19 -2.62 -17.88 0.11
CA GLY A 19 -1.32 -18.51 -0.17
C GLY A 19 -0.10 -17.62 0.08
N MET A 20 -0.29 -16.38 0.58
CA MET A 20 0.82 -15.46 0.75
C MET A 20 1.72 -15.82 1.93
N VAL A 21 3.01 -15.94 1.65
CA VAL A 21 4.09 -16.08 2.63
C VAL A 21 5.04 -14.89 2.44
N VAL A 22 5.26 -14.13 3.51
CA VAL A 22 6.26 -13.06 3.51
C VAL A 22 7.65 -13.70 3.49
N ALA A 23 8.53 -13.22 2.62
CA ALA A 23 9.90 -13.72 2.55
C ALA A 23 10.62 -13.42 3.88
N PRO A 24 11.27 -14.41 4.52
CA PRO A 24 11.90 -14.22 5.84
C PRO A 24 12.87 -13.04 5.90
N ALA A 25 13.66 -12.83 4.85
CA ALA A 25 14.60 -11.72 4.74
C ALA A 25 13.92 -10.33 4.80
N HIS A 26 12.64 -10.24 4.45
CA HIS A 26 11.88 -8.99 4.39
C HIS A 26 10.88 -8.81 5.54
N GLN A 27 10.73 -9.81 6.42
CA GLN A 27 9.76 -9.76 7.52
C GLN A 27 9.97 -8.52 8.41
N ALA A 28 11.23 -8.25 8.78
CA ALA A 28 11.55 -7.10 9.62
C ALA A 28 11.18 -5.75 8.97
N ALA A 29 11.27 -5.63 7.65
CA ALA A 29 10.86 -4.42 6.92
C ALA A 29 9.34 -4.25 6.96
N CYS A 30 8.57 -5.32 6.73
CA CYS A 30 7.12 -5.30 6.84
C CYS A 30 6.66 -4.96 8.27
N ASP A 31 7.32 -5.51 9.29
CA ASP A 31 7.00 -5.23 10.70
C ASP A 31 7.29 -3.76 11.06
N ARG A 32 8.39 -3.18 10.56
CA ARG A 32 8.67 -1.75 10.76
C ARG A 32 7.59 -0.87 10.16
N ALA A 33 7.15 -1.15 8.93
CA ALA A 33 6.08 -0.41 8.28
C ALA A 33 4.76 -0.55 9.06
N ALA A 34 4.41 -1.75 9.49
CA ALA A 34 3.22 -2.00 10.30
C ALA A 34 3.26 -1.27 11.65
N ARG A 35 4.41 -1.24 12.35
CA ARG A 35 4.60 -0.46 13.58
C ARG A 35 4.47 1.04 13.35
N ALA A 36 4.96 1.54 12.21
CA ALA A 36 4.79 2.94 11.85
C ALA A 36 3.32 3.31 11.63
N ILE A 37 2.51 2.43 11.04
CA ILE A 37 1.05 2.60 10.95
C ILE A 37 0.43 2.63 12.36
N LEU A 38 0.79 1.68 13.22
CA LEU A 38 0.25 1.61 14.58
C LEU A 38 0.59 2.84 15.43
N ALA A 39 1.74 3.46 15.22
CA ALA A 39 2.13 4.68 15.92
C ALA A 39 1.18 5.86 15.68
N TYR A 40 0.46 5.86 14.56
CA TYR A 40 -0.52 6.90 14.20
C TYR A 40 -1.97 6.38 14.19
N LYS A 41 -2.23 5.22 14.79
CA LYS A 41 -3.57 4.59 14.82
C LYS A 41 -4.66 5.54 15.27
N ASN A 42 -4.41 6.38 16.28
CA ASN A 42 -5.42 7.30 16.82
C ASN A 42 -5.87 8.34 15.78
N GLN A 43 -4.96 8.83 14.93
CA GLN A 43 -5.28 9.74 13.83
C GLN A 43 -6.13 9.05 12.76
N TYR A 44 -5.78 7.82 12.40
CA TYR A 44 -6.55 7.03 11.45
C TYR A 44 -7.94 6.69 12.00
N VAL A 45 -8.04 6.34 13.29
CA VAL A 45 -9.33 6.09 13.97
C VAL A 45 -10.21 7.35 13.98
N ALA A 46 -9.64 8.54 14.20
CA ALA A 46 -10.40 9.79 14.15
C ALA A 46 -11.05 10.01 12.77
N VAL A 47 -10.28 9.85 11.68
CA VAL A 47 -10.79 9.97 10.31
C VAL A 47 -11.78 8.82 9.98
N SER A 48 -11.50 7.62 10.45
CA SER A 48 -12.39 6.45 10.27
C SER A 48 -13.80 6.70 10.82
N LYS A 49 -13.92 7.34 11.98
CA LYS A 49 -15.22 7.69 12.58
C LYS A 49 -16.05 8.65 11.71
N GLU A 50 -15.39 9.51 10.94
CA GLU A 50 -16.05 10.48 10.08
C GLU A 50 -16.34 9.95 8.66
N THR A 51 -15.59 8.95 8.21
CA THR A 51 -15.65 8.46 6.81
C THR A 51 -16.21 7.05 6.70
N SER A 52 -16.34 6.32 7.81
CA SER A 52 -16.68 4.88 7.84
C SER A 52 -15.65 3.98 7.16
N VAL A 53 -14.52 4.51 6.69
CA VAL A 53 -13.41 3.71 6.16
C VAL A 53 -12.64 3.10 7.34
N PRO A 54 -12.33 1.79 7.36
CA PRO A 54 -11.58 1.20 8.46
C PRO A 54 -10.23 1.88 8.67
N TRP A 55 -9.86 2.16 9.92
CA TRP A 55 -8.65 2.88 10.26
C TRP A 55 -7.38 2.27 9.64
N PHE A 56 -7.33 0.94 9.55
CA PHE A 56 -6.19 0.24 8.98
C PHE A 56 -6.12 0.39 7.45
N VAL A 57 -7.25 0.54 6.76
CA VAL A 57 -7.27 0.88 5.33
C VAL A 57 -6.66 2.26 5.12
N ILE A 58 -7.06 3.24 5.93
CA ILE A 58 -6.52 4.61 5.88
C ILE A 58 -5.01 4.59 6.17
N GLY A 59 -4.59 3.85 7.19
CA GLY A 59 -3.17 3.72 7.55
C GLY A 59 -2.34 3.02 6.46
N MET A 60 -2.91 2.04 5.77
CA MET A 60 -2.26 1.38 4.63
C MET A 60 -2.07 2.34 3.46
N ILE A 61 -3.09 3.13 3.11
CA ILE A 61 -2.99 4.14 2.05
C ILE A 61 -1.92 5.19 2.42
N ASP A 62 -1.94 5.73 3.66
CA ASP A 62 -0.95 6.69 4.11
C ASP A 62 0.48 6.13 4.04
N MET A 63 0.66 4.86 4.41
CA MET A 63 1.96 4.19 4.32
C MET A 63 2.44 4.07 2.88
N MET A 64 1.57 3.67 1.96
CA MET A 64 1.96 3.37 0.58
C MET A 64 2.14 4.65 -0.26
N GLU A 65 1.29 5.67 -0.07
CA GLU A 65 1.30 6.89 -0.87
C GLU A 65 2.17 8.00 -0.27
N ALA A 66 2.21 8.11 1.06
CA ALA A 66 2.84 9.22 1.75
C ALA A 66 3.98 8.82 2.70
N GLY A 67 4.33 7.52 2.78
CA GLY A 67 5.33 7.00 3.71
C GLY A 67 4.88 6.96 5.16
N GLY A 68 3.58 7.15 5.42
CA GLY A 68 2.98 7.14 6.74
C GLY A 68 3.20 8.42 7.55
N GLY A 69 2.65 8.45 8.75
CA GLY A 69 2.93 9.51 9.72
C GLY A 69 2.01 10.72 9.65
N CYS A 70 0.97 10.71 8.85
CA CYS A 70 -0.05 11.77 8.77
C CYS A 70 0.54 13.17 8.50
N ARG A 71 1.56 13.28 7.65
CA ARG A 71 2.33 14.53 7.44
C ARG A 71 2.19 15.12 6.04
N ARG A 72 1.63 14.36 5.11
CA ARG A 72 1.53 14.70 3.69
C ARG A 72 0.11 14.47 3.19
N HIS A 73 -0.21 15.03 2.03
CA HIS A 73 -1.49 14.75 1.39
C HIS A 73 -1.69 13.26 1.17
N LEU A 74 -2.82 12.71 1.61
CA LEU A 74 -3.16 11.29 1.44
C LEU A 74 -3.37 10.92 -0.04
N HIS A 75 -3.63 11.89 -0.89
CA HIS A 75 -3.82 11.70 -2.32
C HIS A 75 -2.58 11.18 -3.05
N ASN A 76 -1.38 11.68 -2.68
CA ASN A 76 -0.17 11.51 -3.49
C ASN A 76 1.14 11.85 -2.77
N GLY A 77 1.10 12.08 -1.46
CA GLY A 77 2.28 12.42 -0.67
C GLY A 77 2.79 13.86 -0.82
N ASP A 78 2.05 14.76 -1.46
CA ASP A 78 2.41 16.17 -1.55
C ASP A 78 2.39 16.87 -0.17
N SER A 79 3.04 18.04 -0.08
CA SER A 79 3.08 18.83 1.14
C SER A 79 1.71 19.45 1.48
N LEU A 80 1.31 19.39 2.75
CA LEU A 80 0.11 20.02 3.26
C LEU A 80 0.18 21.57 3.29
N LEU A 81 1.34 22.15 3.01
CA LEU A 81 1.53 23.61 2.97
C LEU A 81 0.87 24.27 1.75
N HIS A 82 0.46 23.52 0.77
CA HIS A 82 -0.19 24.00 -0.46
C HIS A 82 -1.15 22.91 -0.99
N ARG A 83 -1.98 23.27 -1.97
CA ARG A 83 -2.81 22.29 -2.71
C ARG A 83 -1.93 21.28 -3.42
N THR A 84 -2.48 20.09 -3.71
CA THR A 84 -1.73 19.06 -4.44
C THR A 84 -1.22 19.61 -5.78
N VAL A 85 0.05 19.36 -6.07
CA VAL A 85 0.72 19.75 -7.32
C VAL A 85 0.85 18.58 -8.29
N ASN A 86 0.95 17.35 -7.76
CA ASN A 86 0.89 16.12 -8.52
C ASN A 86 -0.56 15.64 -8.69
N VAL A 87 -0.79 14.62 -9.48
CA VAL A 87 -2.11 14.03 -9.73
C VAL A 87 -2.60 13.30 -8.47
N PRO A 88 -3.86 13.55 -8.06
CA PRO A 88 -4.83 14.53 -8.54
C PRO A 88 -4.44 15.95 -8.13
N ARG A 89 -4.32 16.86 -9.11
CA ARG A 89 -3.84 18.23 -8.91
C ARG A 89 -4.94 19.15 -8.36
N GLY A 90 -4.53 20.13 -7.53
CA GLY A 90 -5.41 21.21 -7.04
C GLY A 90 -6.42 20.75 -6.00
N ARG A 91 -6.17 19.63 -5.31
CA ARG A 91 -7.08 19.12 -4.27
C ARG A 91 -7.18 20.06 -3.07
N LEU A 92 -8.29 19.93 -2.34
CA LEU A 92 -8.75 20.87 -1.30
C LEU A 92 -8.98 22.28 -1.87
N PRO A 93 -9.95 22.42 -2.83
CA PRO A 93 -10.26 23.71 -3.43
C PRO A 93 -10.88 24.68 -2.41
N ALA A 94 -11.01 25.94 -2.82
CA ALA A 94 -11.72 26.93 -2.00
C ALA A 94 -13.12 26.39 -1.57
N PRO A 95 -13.58 26.75 -0.35
CA PRO A 95 -13.04 27.75 0.56
C PRO A 95 -11.89 27.27 1.47
N ALA A 96 -11.46 26.01 1.37
CA ALA A 96 -10.34 25.52 2.16
C ALA A 96 -9.02 26.20 1.71
N GLU A 97 -8.22 26.67 2.66
CA GLU A 97 -6.95 27.36 2.41
C GLU A 97 -5.79 26.68 3.14
N PRO A 98 -4.58 26.65 2.53
CA PRO A 98 -3.39 26.12 3.17
C PRO A 98 -2.92 27.04 4.33
N PRO A 99 -2.16 26.50 5.31
CA PRO A 99 -1.76 25.10 5.40
C PRO A 99 -2.93 24.20 5.79
N PHE A 100 -3.01 23.04 5.13
CA PHE A 100 -4.07 22.05 5.40
C PHE A 100 -3.69 21.14 6.56
N THR A 101 -4.71 20.64 7.25
CA THR A 101 -4.52 19.56 8.23
C THR A 101 -4.57 18.21 7.53
N TRP A 102 -3.88 17.21 8.08
CA TRP A 102 -3.90 15.87 7.53
C TRP A 102 -5.32 15.27 7.48
N PRO A 103 -6.19 15.41 8.53
CA PRO A 103 -7.57 14.91 8.45
C PRO A 103 -8.40 15.54 7.31
N GLN A 104 -8.20 16.82 6.99
CA GLN A 104 -8.85 17.45 5.83
C GLN A 104 -8.44 16.74 4.54
N SER A 105 -7.14 16.56 4.35
CA SER A 105 -6.60 15.86 3.18
C SER A 105 -7.06 14.41 3.10
N ALA A 106 -7.05 13.70 4.22
CA ALA A 106 -7.47 12.30 4.25
C ALA A 106 -8.94 12.14 3.88
N LYS A 107 -9.83 12.95 4.43
CA LYS A 107 -11.27 12.90 4.10
C LYS A 107 -11.53 13.21 2.63
N ASP A 108 -10.85 14.21 2.08
CA ASP A 108 -10.98 14.56 0.65
C ASP A 108 -10.48 13.43 -0.26
N ALA A 109 -9.34 12.82 0.06
CA ALA A 109 -8.79 11.70 -0.70
C ALA A 109 -9.74 10.48 -0.69
N LEU A 110 -10.22 10.10 0.49
CA LEU A 110 -11.14 8.97 0.64
C LEU A 110 -12.46 9.20 -0.10
N ALA A 111 -12.96 10.43 -0.10
CA ALA A 111 -14.20 10.80 -0.79
C ALA A 111 -14.06 10.80 -2.32
N ILE A 112 -12.93 11.32 -2.86
CA ILE A 112 -12.71 11.34 -4.32
C ILE A 112 -12.57 9.92 -4.90
N ASP A 113 -11.99 9.00 -4.12
CA ASP A 113 -11.85 7.60 -4.51
C ASP A 113 -13.12 6.78 -4.22
N GLY A 114 -14.11 7.39 -3.56
CA GLY A 114 -15.39 6.77 -3.23
C GLY A 114 -15.30 5.75 -2.10
N LEU A 115 -14.21 5.73 -1.33
CA LEU A 115 -13.98 4.76 -0.26
C LEU A 115 -14.94 4.99 0.93
N ASP A 116 -15.34 6.23 1.16
CA ASP A 116 -16.35 6.63 2.15
C ASP A 116 -17.76 6.07 1.87
N LYS A 117 -17.98 5.57 0.65
CA LYS A 117 -19.26 4.96 0.21
C LYS A 117 -19.26 3.43 0.31
N VAL A 118 -18.11 2.84 0.61
CA VAL A 118 -17.98 1.38 0.77
C VAL A 118 -18.74 0.93 2.02
N LYS A 119 -19.69 0.01 1.84
CA LYS A 119 -20.58 -0.46 2.92
C LYS A 119 -20.02 -1.65 3.68
N SER A 120 -19.25 -2.49 3.02
CA SER A 120 -18.67 -3.69 3.61
C SER A 120 -17.26 -3.88 3.05
N TRP A 121 -16.31 -4.13 3.94
CA TRP A 121 -14.93 -4.34 3.59
C TRP A 121 -14.55 -5.81 3.71
N SER A 122 -13.72 -6.26 2.80
CA SER A 122 -13.07 -7.57 2.83
C SER A 122 -11.60 -7.42 2.44
N VAL A 123 -10.82 -8.48 2.63
CA VAL A 123 -9.42 -8.47 2.22
C VAL A 123 -9.28 -8.35 0.70
N GLU A 124 -10.21 -8.93 -0.06
CA GLU A 124 -10.23 -8.86 -1.52
C GLU A 124 -10.52 -7.42 -1.98
N LEU A 125 -11.45 -6.74 -1.31
CA LEU A 125 -11.76 -5.36 -1.61
C LEU A 125 -10.60 -4.43 -1.23
N LEU A 126 -9.94 -4.68 -0.10
CA LEU A 126 -8.70 -3.98 0.27
C LEU A 126 -7.64 -4.14 -0.83
N CYS A 127 -7.38 -5.36 -1.30
CA CYS A 127 -6.45 -5.61 -2.41
C CYS A 127 -6.84 -4.83 -3.67
N TYR A 128 -8.13 -4.85 -4.02
CA TYR A 128 -8.63 -4.16 -5.20
C TYR A 128 -8.44 -2.64 -5.12
N GLU A 129 -8.84 -2.03 -4.02
CA GLU A 129 -8.72 -0.58 -3.83
C GLU A 129 -7.24 -0.16 -3.75
N MET A 130 -6.38 -0.93 -3.08
CA MET A 130 -4.94 -0.66 -3.07
C MET A 130 -4.31 -0.82 -4.46
N GLU A 131 -4.69 -1.83 -5.26
CA GLU A 131 -4.18 -1.97 -6.63
C GLU A 131 -4.66 -0.83 -7.53
N LYS A 132 -5.87 -0.32 -7.31
CA LYS A 132 -6.45 0.80 -8.04
C LYS A 132 -5.61 2.09 -7.88
N TYR A 133 -5.05 2.36 -6.69
CA TYR A 133 -4.12 3.47 -6.47
C TYR A 133 -2.88 3.39 -7.36
N ASN A 134 -2.30 2.20 -7.50
CA ASN A 134 -1.13 1.99 -8.36
C ASN A 134 -1.50 1.82 -9.85
N GLY A 135 -2.77 1.54 -10.13
CA GLY A 135 -3.26 1.16 -11.46
C GLY A 135 -3.08 -0.32 -11.77
N PHE A 136 -3.93 -0.83 -12.65
CA PHE A 136 -4.00 -2.25 -13.02
C PHE A 136 -3.04 -2.65 -14.17
N GLY A 137 -2.02 -1.82 -14.46
CA GLY A 137 -1.10 -2.04 -15.58
C GLY A 137 -0.34 -3.36 -15.53
N TYR A 138 -0.01 -3.85 -14.34
CA TYR A 138 0.71 -5.10 -14.14
C TYR A 138 -0.04 -6.33 -14.66
N ARG A 139 -1.38 -6.29 -14.63
CA ARG A 139 -2.23 -7.39 -15.14
C ARG A 139 -2.07 -7.63 -16.63
N ALA A 140 -1.79 -6.59 -17.42
CA ALA A 140 -1.50 -6.72 -18.84
C ALA A 140 -0.21 -7.50 -19.13
N HIS A 141 0.70 -7.54 -18.16
CA HIS A 141 1.94 -8.32 -18.23
C HIS A 141 1.82 -9.70 -17.58
N GLY A 142 0.63 -10.10 -17.10
CA GLY A 142 0.42 -11.34 -16.38
C GLY A 142 1.15 -11.42 -15.03
N ILE A 143 1.49 -10.26 -14.44
CA ILE A 143 2.27 -10.14 -13.20
C ILE A 143 1.38 -9.67 -12.07
N ASN A 144 1.51 -10.28 -10.91
CA ASN A 144 0.94 -9.74 -9.68
C ASN A 144 1.65 -8.44 -9.33
N SER A 145 0.88 -7.37 -9.06
CA SER A 145 1.43 -6.05 -8.80
C SER A 145 2.42 -6.05 -7.64
N PRO A 146 3.67 -5.58 -7.82
CA PRO A 146 4.62 -5.43 -6.71
C PRO A 146 4.13 -4.44 -5.65
N TYR A 147 3.29 -3.47 -6.02
CA TYR A 147 2.65 -2.57 -5.08
C TYR A 147 1.83 -3.32 -4.02
N LEU A 148 1.21 -4.46 -4.40
CA LEU A 148 0.50 -5.33 -3.47
C LEU A 148 1.39 -6.41 -2.86
N TRP A 149 2.22 -7.10 -3.66
CA TRP A 149 2.74 -8.42 -3.33
C TRP A 149 4.25 -8.50 -3.19
N SER A 150 4.99 -7.41 -3.42
CA SER A 150 6.45 -7.39 -3.23
C SER A 150 6.81 -7.79 -1.79
N TYR A 151 7.93 -8.47 -1.62
CA TYR A 151 8.39 -9.10 -0.38
C TYR A 151 7.60 -10.36 0.02
N SER A 152 6.83 -10.96 -0.90
CA SER A 152 6.17 -12.23 -0.68
C SER A 152 6.39 -13.20 -1.84
N ASN A 153 6.01 -14.47 -1.64
CA ASN A 153 6.02 -15.50 -2.67
C ASN A 153 5.04 -15.24 -3.83
N GLN A 154 4.22 -14.20 -3.75
CA GLN A 154 3.24 -13.85 -4.78
C GLN A 154 3.81 -12.92 -5.86
N TYR A 155 5.06 -12.43 -5.68
CA TYR A 155 5.75 -11.58 -6.65
C TYR A 155 7.24 -11.96 -6.72
N HIS A 156 7.78 -12.04 -7.94
CA HIS A 156 9.19 -12.36 -8.17
C HIS A 156 9.93 -11.26 -8.91
N ALA A 157 9.45 -10.87 -10.10
CA ALA A 157 10.08 -9.86 -10.95
C ALA A 157 9.04 -9.23 -11.88
N GLY A 158 9.45 -8.18 -12.58
CA GLY A 158 8.64 -7.41 -13.50
C GLY A 158 8.09 -6.16 -12.84
N LYS A 159 8.59 -4.99 -13.27
CA LYS A 159 8.08 -3.69 -12.79
C LYS A 159 8.26 -2.59 -13.84
N PHE A 160 7.47 -1.53 -13.69
CA PHE A 160 7.74 -0.28 -14.39
C PHE A 160 8.90 0.42 -13.67
N VAL A 161 10.00 0.63 -14.40
CA VAL A 161 11.22 1.27 -13.88
C VAL A 161 11.17 2.80 -14.00
N SER A 162 10.32 3.30 -14.91
CA SER A 162 9.90 4.70 -15.02
C SER A 162 8.52 4.74 -15.66
N ASP A 163 7.95 5.94 -15.84
CA ASP A 163 6.62 6.09 -16.42
C ASP A 163 6.56 5.46 -17.82
N GLY A 164 5.67 4.48 -17.99
CA GLY A 164 5.49 3.71 -19.21
C GLY A 164 6.63 2.75 -19.60
N VAL A 165 7.74 2.71 -18.87
CA VAL A 165 8.89 1.85 -19.20
C VAL A 165 8.86 0.56 -18.36
N TRP A 166 8.60 -0.56 -19.04
CA TRP A 166 8.52 -1.88 -18.44
C TRP A 166 9.89 -2.59 -18.44
N SER A 167 10.20 -3.27 -17.36
CA SER A 167 11.31 -4.24 -17.25
C SER A 167 10.81 -5.56 -16.71
N ALA A 168 10.97 -6.64 -17.44
CA ALA A 168 10.55 -7.97 -17.05
C ALA A 168 11.42 -8.58 -15.93
N THR A 169 12.65 -8.09 -15.77
CA THR A 169 13.64 -8.63 -14.81
C THR A 169 13.84 -7.77 -13.58
N ALA A 170 13.43 -6.50 -13.62
CA ALA A 170 13.57 -5.62 -12.46
C ALA A 170 12.66 -6.09 -11.30
N VAL A 171 13.19 -6.03 -10.08
CA VAL A 171 12.50 -6.40 -8.85
C VAL A 171 12.18 -5.15 -8.04
N SER A 172 11.05 -5.14 -7.35
CA SER A 172 10.70 -4.05 -6.43
C SER A 172 11.49 -4.18 -5.13
N GLY A 173 12.18 -3.11 -4.74
CA GLY A 173 12.86 -2.99 -3.44
C GLY A 173 11.98 -2.42 -2.32
N GLN A 174 10.66 -2.31 -2.52
CA GLN A 174 9.71 -1.80 -1.53
C GLN A 174 8.76 -2.90 -1.08
N ALA A 175 8.41 -2.90 0.20
CA ALA A 175 7.38 -3.82 0.71
C ALA A 175 6.04 -3.57 0.03
N GLY A 176 5.40 -4.61 -0.40
CA GLY A 176 4.03 -4.55 -0.91
C GLY A 176 3.01 -4.32 0.20
N ALA A 177 1.85 -3.78 -0.15
CA ALA A 177 0.79 -3.48 0.81
C ALA A 177 0.36 -4.72 1.60
N MET A 178 0.22 -5.87 0.96
CA MET A 178 -0.32 -7.07 1.62
C MET A 178 0.66 -7.73 2.60
N PRO A 179 1.98 -7.84 2.35
CA PRO A 179 2.96 -8.18 3.37
C PRO A 179 2.95 -7.25 4.59
N ILE A 180 2.84 -5.92 4.37
CA ILE A 180 2.70 -4.96 5.47
C ILE A 180 1.40 -5.21 6.24
N PHE A 181 0.29 -5.41 5.54
CA PHE A 181 -1.01 -5.69 6.15
C PHE A 181 -0.99 -6.99 6.98
N LYS A 182 -0.32 -8.05 6.50
CA LYS A 182 -0.14 -9.29 7.26
C LYS A 182 0.61 -9.05 8.57
N SER A 183 1.69 -8.27 8.54
CA SER A 183 2.41 -7.85 9.74
C SER A 183 1.52 -7.02 10.66
N LEU A 184 0.73 -6.10 10.11
CA LEU A 184 -0.19 -5.26 10.87
C LEU A 184 -1.24 -6.12 11.61
N CYS A 185 -1.86 -7.09 10.93
CA CYS A 185 -2.80 -8.05 11.54
C CYS A 185 -2.13 -8.96 12.60
N THR A 186 -0.82 -9.20 12.48
CA THR A 186 -0.06 -9.95 13.47
C THR A 186 0.15 -9.13 14.74
N LEU A 187 0.45 -7.84 14.60
CA LEU A 187 0.71 -6.92 15.70
C LEU A 187 -0.58 -6.41 16.37
N ASP A 188 -1.67 -6.29 15.62
CA ASP A 188 -2.98 -5.88 16.13
C ASP A 188 -4.06 -6.90 15.77
N LYS A 189 -4.39 -7.76 16.72
CA LYS A 189 -5.38 -8.83 16.56
C LYS A 189 -6.84 -8.33 16.54
N THR A 190 -7.07 -7.05 16.76
CA THR A 190 -8.41 -6.47 16.65
C THR A 190 -8.83 -6.17 15.22
N ILE A 191 -7.90 -6.24 14.25
CA ILE A 191 -8.19 -6.03 12.85
C ILE A 191 -9.05 -7.17 12.31
N SER A 192 -10.23 -6.81 11.85
CA SER A 192 -11.21 -7.75 11.30
C SER A 192 -12.02 -7.09 10.20
N PHE A 193 -12.58 -7.90 9.31
CA PHE A 193 -13.59 -7.52 8.34
C PHE A 193 -14.92 -8.17 8.73
N ASP A 194 -15.95 -7.38 9.03
CA ASP A 194 -17.28 -7.84 9.43
C ASP A 194 -17.23 -8.90 10.54
N GLY A 195 -16.36 -8.66 11.55
CA GLY A 195 -16.17 -9.57 12.70
C GLY A 195 -15.34 -10.83 12.42
N LYS A 196 -14.87 -11.03 11.18
CA LYS A 196 -13.98 -12.13 10.83
C LYS A 196 -12.53 -11.66 10.88
N PRO A 197 -11.60 -12.40 11.51
CA PRO A 197 -10.18 -12.06 11.50
C PRO A 197 -9.67 -11.83 10.09
N ALA A 198 -8.89 -10.77 9.89
CA ALA A 198 -8.34 -10.43 8.58
C ALA A 198 -7.20 -11.37 8.15
N THR A 199 -6.58 -12.08 9.08
CA THR A 199 -5.49 -13.05 8.79
C THR A 199 -6.07 -14.37 8.30
N PRO A 200 -5.52 -14.97 7.22
CA PRO A 200 -5.86 -16.35 6.85
C PRO A 200 -5.50 -17.30 8.01
N ALA A 201 -6.25 -18.37 8.16
CA ALA A 201 -5.80 -19.49 9.00
C ALA A 201 -4.40 -19.90 8.51
N THR A 202 -3.45 -20.04 9.44
CA THR A 202 -2.05 -20.35 9.12
C THR A 202 -2.00 -21.62 8.25
N PRO A 203 -1.43 -21.56 7.03
CA PRO A 203 -1.16 -22.78 6.28
C PRO A 203 -0.20 -23.64 7.08
N ALA A 204 -0.36 -24.96 7.02
CA ALA A 204 0.60 -25.90 7.58
C ALA A 204 2.02 -25.60 7.06
N PRO A 205 3.07 -25.76 7.86
CA PRO A 205 4.42 -25.36 7.50
C PRO A 205 4.88 -26.15 6.25
N HIS A 206 5.09 -25.43 5.15
CA HIS A 206 5.85 -25.94 4.03
C HIS A 206 7.30 -26.08 4.46
N ALA A 207 7.91 -27.22 4.13
CA ALA A 207 9.31 -27.51 4.42
C ALA A 207 10.23 -26.37 4.00
N ALA A 208 11.12 -26.00 4.91
CA ALA A 208 12.08 -24.93 4.73
C ALA A 208 12.97 -25.18 3.51
N THR A 209 12.96 -24.24 2.56
CA THR A 209 14.05 -24.07 1.60
C THR A 209 15.16 -23.28 2.31
N GLU A 210 16.40 -23.73 2.13
CA GLU A 210 17.61 -23.24 2.79
C GLU A 210 17.80 -21.71 2.75
N PRO A 211 18.43 -21.07 3.74
CA PRO A 211 18.62 -19.64 3.80
C PRO A 211 19.62 -19.16 2.74
N HIS A 212 19.22 -18.21 1.93
CA HIS A 212 20.09 -17.50 1.00
C HIS A 212 20.89 -16.45 1.82
N GLU A 213 22.22 -16.54 1.82
CA GLU A 213 23.09 -15.55 2.47
C GLU A 213 22.91 -14.17 1.84
N LEU A 214 22.73 -13.15 2.71
CA LEU A 214 22.67 -11.74 2.30
C LEU A 214 24.02 -11.32 1.69
N THR A 215 24.01 -10.92 0.43
CA THR A 215 25.21 -10.38 -0.22
C THR A 215 25.26 -8.86 -0.11
N LEU A 216 26.46 -8.28 -0.25
CA LEU A 216 26.64 -6.82 -0.27
C LEU A 216 25.78 -6.11 -1.34
N GLY A 217 25.32 -6.84 -2.37
CA GLY A 217 24.42 -6.35 -3.41
C GLY A 217 23.03 -5.98 -2.88
N ASP A 218 22.54 -6.67 -1.87
CA ASP A 218 21.20 -6.42 -1.28
C ASP A 218 21.16 -5.08 -0.52
N LEU A 219 22.29 -4.68 0.08
CA LEU A 219 22.40 -3.41 0.81
C LEU A 219 22.47 -2.19 -0.14
N VAL A 220 23.06 -2.37 -1.33
CA VAL A 220 23.17 -1.31 -2.34
C VAL A 220 21.80 -1.01 -2.97
N HIS A 221 20.94 -2.02 -3.14
CA HIS A 221 19.59 -1.84 -3.66
C HIS A 221 18.66 -1.03 -2.75
N ASP A 222 18.80 -1.14 -1.44
CA ASP A 222 18.01 -0.33 -0.49
C ASP A 222 18.38 1.16 -0.56
N VAL A 223 19.66 1.46 -0.83
CA VAL A 223 20.14 2.85 -1.04
C VAL A 223 19.66 3.41 -2.37
N GLU A 224 19.63 2.62 -3.44
CA GLU A 224 19.15 3.04 -4.75
C GLU A 224 17.63 3.31 -4.77
N ALA A 225 16.84 2.56 -4.01
CA ALA A 225 15.40 2.80 -3.85
C ALA A 225 15.12 4.14 -3.15
N LEU A 226 15.93 4.48 -2.13
CA LEU A 226 15.88 5.78 -1.44
C LEU A 226 16.32 6.92 -2.39
N VAL A 227 17.36 6.72 -3.19
CA VAL A 227 17.84 7.69 -4.16
C VAL A 227 16.84 7.90 -5.29
N SER A 228 16.16 6.85 -5.76
CA SER A 228 15.13 6.94 -6.80
C SER A 228 13.91 7.76 -6.34
N SER A 229 13.49 7.62 -5.08
CA SER A 229 12.44 8.46 -4.48
C SER A 229 12.90 9.91 -4.36
N PHE A 230 14.18 10.14 -4.03
CA PHE A 230 14.77 11.47 -3.93
C PHE A 230 14.94 12.14 -5.30
N VAL A 231 15.29 11.38 -6.35
CA VAL A 231 15.44 11.87 -7.73
C VAL A 231 14.08 12.21 -8.36
N LYS A 232 13.01 11.47 -8.03
CA LYS A 232 11.64 11.87 -8.40
C LYS A 232 11.26 13.21 -7.78
N TRP A 233 11.65 13.42 -6.52
CA TRP A 233 11.44 14.69 -5.82
C TRP A 233 12.24 15.84 -6.45
N ALA A 234 13.52 15.63 -6.77
CA ALA A 234 14.41 16.66 -7.31
C ALA A 234 14.13 17.06 -8.78
N LYS A 235 13.44 16.21 -9.56
CA LYS A 235 13.00 16.52 -10.94
C LYS A 235 11.64 17.17 -11.00
N ALA A 236 10.93 17.28 -9.87
CA ALA A 236 9.62 17.91 -9.75
C ALA A 236 9.69 19.31 -9.11
N THR A 237 10.90 19.78 -8.78
CA THR A 237 11.22 21.16 -8.36
C THR A 237 12.01 21.88 -9.44
#